data_f2d98d43d54eae04aa0563ea5815efe5
#
_entry.id   f2d98d43d54eae04aa0563ea5815efe5
#
_cell.length_a   1.000
_cell.length_b   1.000
_cell.length_c   1.000
_cell.angle_alpha   90.00
_cell.angle_beta   90.00
_cell.angle_gamma   90.00
#
_symmetry.space_group_name_H-M   'P 1'
#
loop_
_entity.id
_entity.type
_entity.pdbx_description
1 polymer ?
#
loop_
_entity_poly.entity_id
_entity_poly.type
_entity_poly.pdbx_seq_one_letter_code
_entity_poly.pdbx_strand_id
1 'polypeptide(L)'
;MIDQYVKIRPEIMQKVDAFYDKYFSGDVLGVHVRGTDKKLEWPYKALPLSAYIDSIEENLATRPDSKIYVASDNNEAIGEIIKRFGREKIIVYGAVRMKDYLSKDPICLTTAAGPKHGEEVLIECLLLSRTKHIICTDSNVSAAALYMNPKITTTYLNRRYGK
;
A
#
# COMPACT_ATOMS: atom_id res chain seq x y z
N MET A 1 11.95 6.68 -17.63
CA MET A 1 11.58 5.70 -18.71
C MET A 1 10.06 5.57 -18.82
N ILE A 2 9.32 5.30 -17.75
CA ILE A 2 7.84 5.17 -17.80
C ILE A 2 7.16 6.51 -18.17
N ASP A 3 7.71 7.63 -17.74
CA ASP A 3 7.21 8.99 -17.99
C ASP A 3 7.11 9.37 -19.47
N GLN A 4 7.77 8.61 -20.36
CA GLN A 4 7.67 8.79 -21.80
C GLN A 4 6.35 8.24 -22.35
N TYR A 5 5.80 7.20 -21.71
CA TYR A 5 4.65 6.44 -22.21
C TYR A 5 3.41 6.62 -21.36
N VAL A 6 3.57 6.88 -20.06
CA VAL A 6 2.46 7.04 -19.11
C VAL A 6 2.43 8.48 -18.62
N LYS A 7 1.35 9.17 -18.93
CA LYS A 7 1.10 10.55 -18.47
C LYS A 7 -0.02 10.53 -17.45
N ILE A 8 0.32 10.84 -16.22
CA ILE A 8 -0.67 11.00 -15.15
C ILE A 8 -1.35 12.35 -15.33
N ARG A 9 -2.68 12.39 -15.20
CA ARG A 9 -3.43 13.64 -15.30
C ARG A 9 -3.01 14.63 -14.20
N PRO A 10 -2.87 15.94 -14.53
CA PRO A 10 -2.41 16.94 -13.58
C PRO A 10 -3.23 16.99 -12.29
N GLU A 11 -4.55 16.79 -12.38
CA GLU A 11 -5.46 16.84 -11.22
C GLU A 11 -5.16 15.69 -10.21
N ILE A 12 -4.72 14.53 -10.72
CA ILE A 12 -4.32 13.40 -9.87
C ILE A 12 -2.99 13.73 -9.20
N MET A 13 -2.02 14.26 -9.98
CA MET A 13 -0.72 14.65 -9.42
C MET A 13 -0.86 15.73 -8.35
N GLN A 14 -1.71 16.73 -8.54
CA GLN A 14 -1.99 17.76 -7.53
C GLN A 14 -2.49 17.15 -6.20
N LYS A 15 -3.37 16.14 -6.27
CA LYS A 15 -3.85 15.43 -5.06
C LYS A 15 -2.72 14.66 -4.36
N VAL A 16 -1.87 13.99 -5.15
CA VAL A 16 -0.69 13.26 -4.63
C VAL A 16 0.29 14.24 -3.97
N ASP A 17 0.61 15.35 -4.64
CA ASP A 17 1.55 16.36 -4.13
C ASP A 17 1.04 16.98 -2.85
N ALA A 18 -0.21 17.44 -2.83
CA ALA A 18 -0.84 18.04 -1.65
C ALA A 18 -0.87 17.06 -0.45
N PHE A 19 -1.14 15.78 -0.69
CA PHE A 19 -1.12 14.78 0.37
C PHE A 19 0.30 14.50 0.86
N TYR A 20 1.24 14.33 -0.07
CA TYR A 20 2.64 14.10 0.23
C TYR A 20 3.23 15.24 1.08
N ASP A 21 3.09 16.48 0.64
CA ASP A 21 3.63 17.66 1.32
C ASP A 21 3.05 17.82 2.74
N LYS A 22 1.79 17.42 2.92
CA LYS A 22 1.12 17.52 4.23
C LYS A 22 1.53 16.42 5.21
N TYR A 23 1.74 15.20 4.75
CA TYR A 23 1.85 14.04 5.64
C TYR A 23 3.19 13.32 5.61
N PHE A 24 3.95 13.40 4.51
CA PHE A 24 5.23 12.71 4.35
C PHE A 24 6.37 13.59 4.85
N SER A 25 6.56 13.62 6.16
CA SER A 25 7.69 14.33 6.79
C SER A 25 8.73 13.32 7.26
N GLY A 26 9.99 13.54 6.89
CA GLY A 26 11.10 12.69 7.32
C GLY A 26 11.17 11.36 6.55
N ASP A 27 11.48 10.29 7.24
CA ASP A 27 11.53 8.94 6.67
C ASP A 27 10.18 8.27 6.75
N VAL A 28 9.69 7.76 5.62
CA VAL A 28 8.39 7.10 5.52
C VAL A 28 8.55 5.71 4.91
N LEU A 29 8.18 4.69 5.71
CA LEU A 29 8.09 3.31 5.29
C LEU A 29 6.76 3.09 4.55
N GLY A 30 6.79 2.62 3.32
CA GLY A 30 5.60 2.17 2.59
C GLY A 30 5.22 0.75 2.97
N VAL A 31 3.95 0.50 3.20
CA VAL A 31 3.40 -0.85 3.44
C VAL A 31 2.20 -1.05 2.55
N HIS A 32 2.27 -2.03 1.66
CA HIS A 32 1.15 -2.40 0.81
C HIS A 32 0.58 -3.75 1.23
N VAL A 33 -0.58 -3.72 1.91
CA VAL A 33 -1.29 -4.92 2.37
C VAL A 33 -2.36 -5.29 1.36
N ARG A 34 -2.15 -6.37 0.61
CA ARG A 34 -3.14 -6.95 -0.31
C ARG A 34 -3.85 -8.10 0.38
N GLY A 35 -5.16 -7.97 0.60
CA GLY A 35 -5.88 -8.91 1.47
C GLY A 35 -7.07 -9.63 0.88
N THR A 36 -7.79 -9.04 -0.09
CA THR A 36 -9.16 -9.46 -0.38
C THR A 36 -9.28 -10.60 -1.38
N ASP A 37 -8.79 -10.46 -2.58
CA ASP A 37 -9.02 -11.39 -3.70
C ASP A 37 -7.89 -12.40 -3.95
N LYS A 38 -6.66 -12.10 -3.51
CA LYS A 38 -5.51 -13.00 -3.72
C LYS A 38 -5.61 -14.36 -3.02
N LYS A 39 -6.53 -14.52 -2.07
CA LYS A 39 -6.82 -15.84 -1.48
C LYS A 39 -7.42 -16.82 -2.48
N LEU A 40 -7.99 -16.31 -3.56
CA LEU A 40 -8.63 -17.08 -4.62
C LEU A 40 -7.70 -17.35 -5.80
N GLU A 41 -6.56 -16.65 -5.89
CA GLU A 41 -5.60 -16.81 -6.98
C GLU A 41 -4.57 -17.90 -6.63
N TRP A 42 -4.75 -19.09 -7.18
CA TRP A 42 -3.75 -20.15 -7.16
C TRP A 42 -2.49 -19.73 -7.96
N PRO A 43 -1.25 -19.94 -7.46
CA PRO A 43 -0.85 -20.67 -6.24
C PRO A 43 -0.60 -19.78 -4.99
N TYR A 44 -1.06 -18.55 -4.98
CA TYR A 44 -0.73 -17.58 -3.94
C TYR A 44 -1.56 -17.80 -2.67
N LYS A 45 -0.91 -18.14 -1.57
CA LYS A 45 -1.53 -18.08 -0.23
C LYS A 45 -1.46 -16.63 0.27
N ALA A 46 -2.59 -16.06 0.66
CA ALA A 46 -2.59 -14.79 1.36
C ALA A 46 -1.75 -14.91 2.64
N LEU A 47 -0.80 -14.02 2.82
CA LEU A 47 0.01 -14.00 4.04
C LEU A 47 -0.83 -13.45 5.21
N PRO A 48 -0.62 -13.95 6.43
CA PRO A 48 -1.26 -13.41 7.60
C PRO A 48 -0.76 -11.97 7.86
N LEU A 49 -1.61 -11.15 8.45
CA LEU A 49 -1.25 -9.76 8.77
C LEU A 49 -0.04 -9.67 9.72
N SER A 50 0.16 -10.69 10.58
CA SER A 50 1.35 -10.78 11.43
C SER A 50 2.66 -10.70 10.67
N ALA A 51 2.75 -11.30 9.47
CA ALA A 51 3.97 -11.22 8.65
C ALA A 51 4.31 -9.78 8.23
N TYR A 52 3.30 -8.94 8.00
CA TYR A 52 3.51 -7.51 7.75
C TYR A 52 3.93 -6.78 9.02
N ILE A 53 3.28 -7.07 10.15
CA ILE A 53 3.60 -6.48 11.45
C ILE A 53 5.04 -6.77 11.84
N ASP A 54 5.48 -8.04 11.76
CA ASP A 54 6.84 -8.46 12.08
C ASP A 54 7.87 -7.72 11.19
N SER A 55 7.58 -7.60 9.90
CA SER A 55 8.48 -6.89 8.96
C SER A 55 8.51 -5.37 9.19
N ILE A 56 7.40 -4.77 9.62
CA ILE A 56 7.36 -3.37 10.05
C ILE A 56 8.22 -3.18 11.30
N GLU A 57 8.09 -4.06 12.31
CA GLU A 57 8.88 -4.01 13.54
C GLU A 57 10.37 -4.12 13.27
N GLU A 58 10.79 -5.06 12.42
CA GLU A 58 12.19 -5.19 11.99
C GLU A 58 12.71 -3.91 11.32
N ASN A 59 11.90 -3.26 10.48
CA ASN A 59 12.31 -2.02 9.84
C ASN A 59 12.42 -0.87 10.86
N LEU A 60 11.44 -0.76 11.76
CA LEU A 60 11.44 0.27 12.82
C LEU A 60 12.56 0.08 13.86
N ALA A 61 13.05 -1.15 14.06
CA ALA A 61 14.21 -1.39 14.95
C ALA A 61 15.46 -0.64 14.48
N THR A 62 15.60 -0.43 13.17
CA THR A 62 16.72 0.34 12.58
C THR A 62 16.37 1.80 12.29
N ARG A 63 15.08 2.14 12.24
CA ARG A 63 14.55 3.48 11.90
C ARG A 63 13.35 3.83 12.79
N PRO A 64 13.56 4.05 14.09
CA PRO A 64 12.48 4.17 15.08
C PRO A 64 11.57 5.39 14.86
N ASP A 65 12.09 6.44 14.22
CA ASP A 65 11.34 7.68 13.96
C ASP A 65 10.58 7.68 12.64
N SER A 66 10.68 6.60 11.85
CA SER A 66 9.95 6.50 10.58
C SER A 66 8.45 6.48 10.81
N LYS A 67 7.73 7.24 9.98
CA LYS A 67 6.29 7.07 9.81
C LYS A 67 6.00 5.91 8.86
N ILE A 68 4.80 5.39 8.92
CA ILE A 68 4.37 4.24 8.13
C ILE A 68 3.20 4.68 7.23
N TYR A 69 3.41 4.70 5.92
CA TYR A 69 2.34 4.89 4.96
C TYR A 69 1.73 3.52 4.60
N VAL A 70 0.45 3.34 4.92
CA VAL A 70 -0.27 2.09 4.66
C VAL A 70 -1.25 2.26 3.52
N ALA A 71 -1.03 1.52 2.45
CA ALA A 71 -1.99 1.31 1.37
C ALA A 71 -2.57 -0.10 1.46
N SER A 72 -3.89 -0.21 1.48
CA SER A 72 -4.58 -1.50 1.58
C SER A 72 -5.99 -1.39 1.02
N ASP A 73 -6.48 -2.47 0.47
CA ASP A 73 -7.87 -2.65 0.06
C ASP A 73 -8.81 -2.99 1.24
N ASN A 74 -8.28 -3.05 2.49
CA ASN A 74 -8.98 -3.54 3.66
C ASN A 74 -8.84 -2.63 4.88
N ASN A 75 -9.96 -2.18 5.43
CA ASN A 75 -10.00 -1.32 6.62
C ASN A 75 -9.60 -2.05 7.92
N GLU A 76 -9.89 -3.34 8.04
CA GLU A 76 -9.54 -4.12 9.23
C GLU A 76 -8.02 -4.24 9.38
N ALA A 77 -7.32 -4.54 8.27
CA ALA A 77 -5.86 -4.59 8.26
C ALA A 77 -5.23 -3.25 8.67
N ILE A 78 -5.75 -2.14 8.17
CA ILE A 78 -5.31 -0.80 8.57
C ILE A 78 -5.57 -0.57 10.06
N GLY A 79 -6.76 -0.95 10.56
CA GLY A 79 -7.13 -0.81 11.97
C GLY A 79 -6.18 -1.54 12.91
N GLU A 80 -5.83 -2.79 12.59
CA GLU A 80 -4.89 -3.58 13.39
C GLU A 80 -3.46 -3.00 13.35
N ILE A 81 -3.01 -2.48 12.20
CA ILE A 81 -1.71 -1.79 12.10
C ILE A 81 -1.72 -0.51 12.97
N ILE A 82 -2.79 0.29 12.91
CA ILE A 82 -2.94 1.49 13.76
C ILE A 82 -2.92 1.11 15.25
N LYS A 83 -3.64 0.06 15.63
CA LYS A 83 -3.68 -0.43 17.01
C LYS A 83 -2.30 -0.88 17.52
N ARG A 84 -1.49 -1.47 16.63
CA ARG A 84 -0.14 -1.97 17.00
C ARG A 84 0.89 -0.86 17.11
N PHE A 85 0.89 0.12 16.19
CA PHE A 85 1.97 1.11 16.07
C PHE A 85 1.60 2.54 16.51
N GLY A 86 0.33 2.78 16.82
CA GLY A 86 -0.19 4.10 17.17
C GLY A 86 -0.62 4.93 15.96
N ARG A 87 -1.71 5.70 16.13
CA ARG A 87 -2.31 6.50 15.06
C ARG A 87 -1.37 7.61 14.55
N GLU A 88 -0.53 8.12 15.41
CA GLU A 88 0.41 9.21 15.14
C GLU A 88 1.54 8.81 14.18
N LYS A 89 1.90 7.51 14.15
CA LYS A 89 2.90 6.97 13.20
C LYS A 89 2.32 6.59 11.86
N ILE A 90 1.00 6.40 11.76
CA ILE A 90 0.36 5.84 10.57
C ILE A 90 -0.20 6.92 9.66
N ILE A 91 0.18 6.87 8.40
CA ILE A 91 -0.34 7.69 7.31
C ILE A 91 -1.21 6.79 6.43
N VAL A 92 -2.45 7.20 6.17
CA VAL A 92 -3.40 6.49 5.31
C VAL A 92 -4.10 7.48 4.39
N TYR A 93 -4.15 7.20 3.09
CA TYR A 93 -4.96 7.98 2.16
C TYR A 93 -6.44 7.61 2.32
N GLY A 94 -7.34 8.59 2.21
CA GLY A 94 -8.79 8.41 2.39
C GLY A 94 -9.47 7.77 1.17
N ALA A 95 -9.13 6.52 0.85
CA ALA A 95 -9.73 5.77 -0.25
C ALA A 95 -10.91 4.90 0.23
N VAL A 96 -11.79 4.52 -0.69
CA VAL A 96 -12.86 3.54 -0.42
C VAL A 96 -12.25 2.15 -0.29
N ARG A 97 -12.59 1.44 0.81
CA ARG A 97 -12.07 0.10 1.13
C ARG A 97 -13.18 -0.85 1.51
N MET A 98 -12.88 -2.13 1.40
CA MET A 98 -13.79 -3.18 1.86
C MET A 98 -13.84 -3.25 3.38
N LYS A 99 -15.01 -3.65 3.92
CA LYS A 99 -15.21 -3.77 5.37
C LYS A 99 -14.57 -5.04 5.94
N ASP A 100 -14.57 -6.13 5.16
CA ASP A 100 -14.14 -7.45 5.63
C ASP A 100 -12.88 -7.94 4.93
N TYR A 101 -11.88 -8.32 5.71
CA TYR A 101 -10.65 -8.96 5.22
C TYR A 101 -10.90 -10.31 4.53
N LEU A 102 -12.08 -10.89 4.77
CA LEU A 102 -12.49 -12.19 4.24
C LEU A 102 -13.53 -12.09 3.10
N SER A 103 -13.94 -10.89 2.70
CA SER A 103 -14.90 -10.74 1.60
C SER A 103 -14.37 -11.36 0.33
N LYS A 104 -15.19 -12.22 -0.27
CA LYS A 104 -14.88 -12.93 -1.53
C LYS A 104 -15.16 -12.08 -2.77
N ASP A 105 -15.87 -10.97 -2.60
CA ASP A 105 -16.27 -10.11 -3.71
C ASP A 105 -15.20 -9.05 -3.96
N PRO A 106 -14.49 -9.09 -5.12
CA PRO A 106 -13.55 -8.04 -5.47
C PRO A 106 -14.29 -6.70 -5.54
N ILE A 107 -13.73 -5.67 -4.93
CA ILE A 107 -14.34 -4.33 -4.90
C ILE A 107 -14.62 -3.77 -6.30
N CYS A 108 -13.84 -4.22 -7.30
CA CYS A 108 -14.02 -3.85 -8.70
C CYS A 108 -15.32 -4.38 -9.33
N LEU A 109 -15.98 -5.35 -8.71
CA LEU A 109 -17.25 -5.91 -9.19
C LEU A 109 -18.46 -5.27 -8.50
N THR A 110 -18.26 -4.37 -7.54
CA THR A 110 -19.35 -3.65 -6.88
C THR A 110 -19.68 -2.37 -7.66
N THR A 111 -20.94 -1.95 -7.67
CA THR A 111 -21.40 -0.68 -8.24
C THR A 111 -20.75 0.55 -7.60
N ALA A 112 -20.16 0.42 -6.41
CA ALA A 112 -19.40 1.44 -5.73
C ALA A 112 -17.99 1.68 -6.29
N ALA A 113 -17.52 0.79 -7.17
CA ALA A 113 -16.16 0.78 -7.70
C ALA A 113 -15.97 1.63 -8.98
N GLY A 114 -16.68 2.70 -9.16
CA GLY A 114 -16.60 3.56 -10.33
C GLY A 114 -15.21 4.20 -10.58
N PRO A 115 -15.12 5.14 -11.53
CA PRO A 115 -13.87 5.82 -11.90
C PRO A 115 -13.10 6.42 -10.72
N LYS A 116 -13.82 6.87 -9.69
CA LYS A 116 -13.23 7.40 -8.44
C LYS A 116 -12.37 6.37 -7.72
N HIS A 117 -12.81 5.11 -7.66
CA HIS A 117 -12.01 4.06 -7.02
C HIS A 117 -10.70 3.80 -7.76
N GLY A 118 -10.74 3.76 -9.10
CA GLY A 118 -9.52 3.63 -9.91
C GLY A 118 -8.54 4.78 -9.68
N GLU A 119 -9.06 6.02 -9.54
CA GLU A 119 -8.25 7.19 -9.19
C GLU A 119 -7.62 7.06 -7.80
N GLU A 120 -8.37 6.60 -6.80
CA GLU A 120 -7.88 6.42 -5.43
C GLU A 120 -6.77 5.35 -5.37
N VAL A 121 -6.93 4.24 -6.07
CA VAL A 121 -5.88 3.20 -6.19
C VAL A 121 -4.62 3.75 -6.85
N LEU A 122 -4.77 4.56 -7.91
CA LEU A 122 -3.64 5.21 -8.57
C LEU A 122 -2.93 6.19 -7.65
N ILE A 123 -3.67 6.99 -6.87
CA ILE A 123 -3.08 7.91 -5.87
C ILE A 123 -2.30 7.12 -4.81
N GLU A 124 -2.86 6.03 -4.27
CA GLU A 124 -2.16 5.18 -3.30
C GLU A 124 -0.87 4.58 -3.89
N CYS A 125 -0.92 4.12 -5.15
CA CYS A 125 0.25 3.63 -5.87
C CYS A 125 1.34 4.70 -6.02
N LEU A 126 0.96 5.93 -6.43
CA LEU A 126 1.87 7.05 -6.58
C LEU A 126 2.47 7.50 -5.23
N LEU A 127 1.70 7.46 -4.14
CA LEU A 127 2.20 7.74 -2.80
C LEU A 127 3.17 6.66 -2.32
N LEU A 128 2.89 5.37 -2.57
CA LEU A 128 3.86 4.29 -2.33
C LEU A 128 5.17 4.52 -3.09
N SER A 129 5.10 4.98 -4.34
CA SER A 129 6.29 5.25 -5.14
C SER A 129 7.18 6.38 -4.60
N ARG A 130 6.69 7.16 -3.65
CA ARG A 130 7.43 8.25 -2.99
C ARG A 130 8.07 7.84 -1.66
N THR A 131 7.88 6.61 -1.23
CA THR A 131 8.56 6.07 -0.04
C THR A 131 9.98 5.61 -0.39
N LYS A 132 10.85 5.45 0.60
CA LYS A 132 12.22 4.95 0.39
C LYS A 132 12.31 3.43 0.41
N HIS A 133 11.42 2.81 1.17
CA HIS A 133 11.32 1.37 1.32
C HIS A 133 9.87 0.92 1.31
N ILE A 134 9.58 -0.21 0.65
CA ILE A 134 8.23 -0.80 0.62
C ILE A 134 8.28 -2.22 1.17
N ILE A 135 7.39 -2.51 2.10
CA ILE A 135 7.04 -3.87 2.52
C ILE A 135 5.77 -4.26 1.76
N CYS A 136 5.83 -5.32 0.98
CA CYS A 136 4.70 -5.74 0.15
C CYS A 136 4.74 -7.24 -0.19
N THR A 137 3.66 -7.69 -0.82
CA THR A 137 3.62 -8.93 -1.60
C THR A 137 3.60 -8.63 -3.08
N ASP A 138 3.75 -9.65 -3.94
CA ASP A 138 3.59 -9.48 -5.39
C ASP A 138 2.14 -9.06 -5.70
N SER A 139 1.99 -7.85 -6.22
CA SER A 139 0.71 -7.30 -6.67
C SER A 139 0.94 -6.26 -7.77
N ASN A 140 -0.10 -6.00 -8.56
CA ASN A 140 -0.02 -4.98 -9.62
C ASN A 140 0.25 -3.58 -9.06
N VAL A 141 -0.29 -3.25 -7.88
CA VAL A 141 -0.06 -1.95 -7.22
C VAL A 141 1.38 -1.80 -6.78
N SER A 142 1.95 -2.81 -6.10
CA SER A 142 3.37 -2.76 -5.69
C SER A 142 4.31 -2.77 -6.90
N ALA A 143 4.03 -3.57 -7.92
CA ALA A 143 4.79 -3.57 -9.17
C ALA A 143 4.76 -2.19 -9.85
N ALA A 144 3.58 -1.58 -9.98
CA ALA A 144 3.44 -0.24 -10.57
C ALA A 144 4.19 0.82 -9.76
N ALA A 145 4.12 0.79 -8.42
CA ALA A 145 4.87 1.73 -7.58
C ALA A 145 6.39 1.63 -7.81
N LEU A 146 6.92 0.41 -7.93
CA LEU A 146 8.34 0.17 -8.25
C LEU A 146 8.71 0.57 -9.68
N TYR A 147 7.80 0.44 -10.63
CA TYR A 147 7.98 0.96 -11.99
C TYR A 147 8.07 2.49 -12.01
N MET A 148 7.24 3.16 -11.20
CA MET A 148 7.27 4.62 -11.07
C MET A 148 8.57 5.11 -10.43
N ASN A 149 9.11 4.37 -9.46
CA ASN A 149 10.37 4.71 -8.81
C ASN A 149 11.24 3.45 -8.57
N PRO A 150 12.12 3.10 -9.52
CA PRO A 150 12.98 1.90 -9.40
C PRO A 150 14.07 2.02 -8.31
N LYS A 151 14.21 3.17 -7.66
CA LYS A 151 15.20 3.37 -6.57
C LYS A 151 14.70 2.90 -5.20
N ILE A 152 13.42 2.53 -5.09
CA ILE A 152 12.83 2.06 -3.84
C ILE A 152 13.40 0.70 -3.47
N THR A 153 13.87 0.57 -2.25
CA THR A 153 14.21 -0.75 -1.69
C THR A 153 12.95 -1.50 -1.27
N THR A 154 12.95 -2.84 -1.37
CA THR A 154 11.72 -3.61 -1.20
C THR A 154 11.94 -4.86 -0.37
N THR A 155 11.05 -5.10 0.59
CA THR A 155 10.88 -6.38 1.28
C THR A 155 9.67 -7.11 0.71
N TYR A 156 9.90 -8.14 -0.09
CA TYR A 156 8.85 -9.01 -0.61
C TYR A 156 8.54 -10.13 0.38
N LEU A 157 7.39 -10.04 1.05
CA LEU A 157 7.01 -11.00 2.08
C LEU A 157 6.72 -12.40 1.54
N ASN A 158 6.09 -12.52 0.38
CA ASN A 158 5.81 -13.81 -0.23
C ASN A 158 7.08 -14.57 -0.66
N ARG A 159 8.18 -13.87 -0.92
CA ARG A 159 9.49 -14.52 -1.16
C ARG A 159 10.15 -14.98 0.13
N ARG A 160 9.83 -14.33 1.25
CA ARG A 160 10.37 -14.64 2.57
C ARG A 160 9.59 -15.75 3.28
N TYR A 161 8.26 -15.77 3.13
CA TYR A 161 7.35 -16.70 3.83
C TYR A 161 6.61 -17.68 2.93
N GLY A 162 6.74 -17.54 1.61
CA GLY A 162 6.10 -18.39 0.62
C GLY A 162 6.99 -19.54 0.20
N LYS A 163 7.10 -20.56 1.04
CA LYS A 163 7.61 -21.88 0.66
C LYS A 163 6.46 -22.88 0.57
#